data_0de67e3738365bd89b4f942ddb55a68d
#
_entry.id   0de67e3738365bd89b4f942ddb55a68d
#
_cell.length_a   1.000
_cell.length_b   1.000
_cell.length_c   1.000
_cell.angle_alpha   90.00
_cell.angle_beta   90.00
_cell.angle_gamma   90.00
#
_symmetry.space_group_name_H-M   'P 1'
#
loop_
_entity.id
_entity.type
_entity.pdbx_description
1 polymer ?
#
loop_
_entity_poly.entity_id
_entity_poly.type
_entity_poly.pdbx_seq_one_letter_code
_entity_poly.pdbx_strand_id
1 'polypeptide(L)'
;MAFDHIKNVKISAVCCAVPEDKLALEDFYKKFDKESVERFVKDTGIRQKFYSKNNKTITSDLCFAAAEEIIKKKNISRDEIDALILVTQSPDYNVPATAITLQYRLGLSQECIAYDINLGCSGYIFGLHTAASMLQSGYLKKVLLLVGDVTEPSIFGINGGTANIFGDLNDLLFGDCGSATLIEYDQGNEGFRFAMQSMGDGFKAIGACHGSRYAYAGHPKFDMSLHMDGLAVVSFSITKVPKLFKAFFEKFQASAEDYDSVLLHQANKSMLDTIAKKIKMQDKSRLSLERYANTSSASVPNAMCDYYGDKDDDESVKVIMSGFGIGLSLGVADAYISPKDILPIIQTDITWDEGRSKVLEANAKSKK
;
A
#
# COMPACT_ATOMS: atom_id res chain seq x y z
N MET A 1 -1.68 -22.53 2.77
CA MET A 1 -2.65 -21.51 2.40
C MET A 1 -3.73 -21.49 3.46
N ALA A 2 -4.01 -20.33 4.03
CA ALA A 2 -5.13 -20.10 4.92
C ALA A 2 -6.31 -19.53 4.10
N PHE A 3 -7.51 -19.98 4.39
CA PHE A 3 -8.74 -19.47 3.78
C PHE A 3 -9.66 -18.95 4.86
N ASP A 4 -10.33 -17.85 4.60
CA ASP A 4 -11.30 -17.26 5.50
C ASP A 4 -12.47 -16.63 4.73
N HIS A 5 -13.63 -16.51 5.39
CA HIS A 5 -14.79 -15.81 4.87
C HIS A 5 -15.40 -14.98 5.98
N ILE A 6 -15.17 -13.68 5.95
CA ILE A 6 -15.66 -12.73 6.95
C ILE A 6 -16.88 -12.04 6.40
N LYS A 7 -18.05 -12.37 6.97
CA LYS A 7 -19.35 -11.81 6.59
C LYS A 7 -19.69 -10.56 7.38
N ASN A 8 -20.76 -9.89 6.99
CA ASN A 8 -21.31 -8.70 7.64
C ASN A 8 -20.36 -7.50 7.66
N VAL A 9 -19.53 -7.37 6.64
CA VAL A 9 -18.61 -6.25 6.47
C VAL A 9 -18.61 -5.76 5.04
N LYS A 10 -18.37 -4.46 4.84
CA LYS A 10 -18.24 -3.86 3.52
C LYS A 10 -17.14 -2.81 3.47
N ILE A 11 -16.65 -2.53 2.27
CA ILE A 11 -15.88 -1.33 1.97
C ILE A 11 -16.87 -0.20 1.70
N SER A 12 -16.80 0.86 2.50
CA SER A 12 -17.73 2.01 2.41
C SER A 12 -17.08 3.23 1.77
N ALA A 13 -15.76 3.31 1.72
CA ALA A 13 -15.02 4.30 0.95
C ALA A 13 -13.56 3.89 0.79
N VAL A 14 -12.95 4.32 -0.32
CA VAL A 14 -11.50 4.24 -0.55
C VAL A 14 -11.02 5.57 -1.11
N CYS A 15 -9.90 6.08 -0.61
CA CYS A 15 -9.21 7.26 -1.13
C CYS A 15 -7.72 7.03 -1.13
N CYS A 16 -7.01 7.60 -2.12
CA CYS A 16 -5.56 7.63 -2.15
C CYS A 16 -5.05 9.06 -2.25
N ALA A 17 -3.89 9.31 -1.65
CA ALA A 17 -3.16 10.55 -1.76
C ALA A 17 -1.73 10.29 -2.22
N VAL A 18 -1.24 11.15 -3.12
CA VAL A 18 0.13 11.15 -3.61
C VAL A 18 0.76 12.53 -3.38
N PRO A 19 2.10 12.65 -3.31
CA PRO A 19 2.76 13.95 -3.25
C PRO A 19 2.42 14.82 -4.46
N GLU A 20 2.64 16.13 -4.38
CA GLU A 20 2.49 17.03 -5.54
C GLU A 20 3.64 16.89 -6.54
N ASP A 21 4.83 16.59 -6.07
CA ASP A 21 6.01 16.42 -6.92
C ASP A 21 5.91 15.14 -7.74
N LYS A 22 6.20 15.26 -9.04
CA LYS A 22 6.20 14.13 -9.96
C LYS A 22 7.40 14.15 -10.90
N LEU A 23 7.78 12.99 -11.37
CA LEU A 23 8.69 12.80 -12.49
C LEU A 23 7.91 12.18 -13.65
N ALA A 24 7.93 12.84 -14.79
CA ALA A 24 7.33 12.34 -16.03
C ALA A 24 8.42 11.71 -16.93
N LEU A 25 8.02 11.08 -18.01
CA LEU A 25 8.92 10.39 -18.95
C LEU A 25 10.01 11.32 -19.51
N GLU A 26 9.66 12.60 -19.75
CA GLU A 26 10.59 13.62 -20.24
C GLU A 26 11.73 13.89 -19.23
N ASP A 27 11.45 13.74 -17.94
CA ASP A 27 12.45 13.90 -16.88
C ASP A 27 13.39 12.69 -16.80
N PHE A 28 12.89 11.50 -17.14
CA PHE A 28 13.72 10.29 -17.27
C PHE A 28 14.74 10.47 -18.38
N TYR A 29 14.35 10.97 -19.56
CA TYR A 29 15.26 11.24 -20.69
C TYR A 29 16.29 12.34 -20.41
N LYS A 30 16.03 13.25 -19.47
CA LYS A 30 17.02 14.26 -19.05
C LYS A 30 18.13 13.65 -18.16
N LYS A 31 17.88 12.52 -17.52
CA LYS A 31 18.77 11.91 -16.53
C LYS A 31 19.48 10.67 -17.03
N PHE A 32 18.85 9.93 -17.92
CA PHE A 32 19.31 8.63 -18.41
C PHE A 32 19.33 8.61 -19.93
N ASP A 33 20.16 7.74 -20.50
CA ASP A 33 20.20 7.56 -21.94
C ASP A 33 18.89 6.97 -22.49
N LYS A 34 18.59 7.31 -23.73
CA LYS A 34 17.31 6.99 -24.38
C LYS A 34 17.04 5.48 -24.41
N GLU A 35 18.04 4.67 -24.76
CA GLU A 35 17.90 3.22 -24.90
C GLU A 35 17.54 2.55 -23.57
N SER A 36 18.21 2.97 -22.48
CA SER A 36 17.94 2.49 -21.12
C SER A 36 16.53 2.86 -20.67
N VAL A 37 16.10 4.10 -20.93
CA VAL A 37 14.72 4.54 -20.60
C VAL A 37 13.68 3.77 -21.38
N GLU A 38 13.87 3.59 -22.69
CA GLU A 38 12.92 2.83 -23.52
C GLU A 38 12.81 1.36 -23.07
N ARG A 39 13.94 0.74 -22.69
CA ARG A 39 13.95 -0.61 -22.10
C ARG A 39 13.20 -0.63 -20.78
N PHE A 40 13.50 0.29 -19.88
CA PHE A 40 12.81 0.40 -18.58
C PHE A 40 11.28 0.53 -18.76
N VAL A 41 10.83 1.46 -19.62
CA VAL A 41 9.40 1.64 -19.91
C VAL A 41 8.77 0.39 -20.50
N LYS A 42 9.46 -0.28 -21.44
CA LYS A 42 8.98 -1.53 -22.04
C LYS A 42 8.79 -2.64 -21.01
N ASP A 43 9.74 -2.79 -20.08
CA ASP A 43 9.76 -3.88 -19.11
C ASP A 43 8.82 -3.62 -17.94
N THR A 44 8.76 -2.36 -17.46
CA THR A 44 8.00 -1.97 -16.28
C THR A 44 6.63 -1.40 -16.60
N GLY A 45 6.46 -0.74 -17.74
CA GLY A 45 5.26 0.03 -18.10
C GLY A 45 5.21 1.42 -17.47
N ILE A 46 6.18 1.80 -16.63
CA ILE A 46 6.17 3.05 -15.86
C ILE A 46 6.60 4.20 -16.76
N ARG A 47 5.78 5.28 -16.78
CA ARG A 47 6.04 6.53 -17.51
C ARG A 47 6.05 7.75 -16.63
N GLN A 48 5.56 7.62 -15.42
CA GLN A 48 5.48 8.69 -14.44
C GLN A 48 5.51 8.10 -13.04
N LYS A 49 5.99 8.86 -12.07
CA LYS A 49 5.86 8.57 -10.65
C LYS A 49 5.62 9.86 -9.86
N PHE A 50 4.92 9.72 -8.78
CA PHE A 50 4.85 10.73 -7.72
C PHE A 50 5.85 10.39 -6.63
N TYR A 51 6.49 11.40 -6.04
CA TYR A 51 7.51 11.19 -5.02
C TYR A 51 7.60 12.37 -4.06
N SER A 52 7.96 12.08 -2.82
CA SER A 52 8.17 13.10 -1.79
C SER A 52 9.54 13.76 -1.96
N LYS A 53 9.57 14.91 -2.60
CA LYS A 53 10.82 15.65 -2.80
C LYS A 53 11.38 16.18 -1.48
N ASN A 54 12.65 15.87 -1.21
CA ASN A 54 13.35 16.25 0.01
C ASN A 54 12.69 15.76 1.30
N ASN A 55 11.97 14.63 1.25
CA ASN A 55 11.19 14.07 2.37
C ASN A 55 10.23 15.09 3.01
N LYS A 56 9.67 15.97 2.20
CA LYS A 56 8.75 16.99 2.68
C LYS A 56 7.46 16.37 3.23
N THR A 57 6.95 15.37 2.51
CA THR A 57 5.72 14.65 2.84
C THR A 57 6.07 13.20 3.14
N ILE A 58 5.65 12.67 4.26
CA ILE A 58 5.93 11.30 4.71
C ILE A 58 4.68 10.42 4.67
N THR A 59 4.83 9.15 4.98
CA THR A 59 3.73 8.15 4.89
C THR A 59 2.49 8.59 5.66
N SER A 60 2.65 9.07 6.89
CA SER A 60 1.51 9.51 7.70
C SER A 60 0.80 10.73 7.13
N ASP A 61 1.51 11.63 6.44
CA ASP A 61 0.91 12.80 5.81
C ASP A 61 -0.03 12.39 4.66
N LEU A 62 0.43 11.47 3.81
CA LEU A 62 -0.38 10.96 2.70
C LEU A 62 -1.60 10.19 3.21
N CYS A 63 -1.40 9.31 4.20
CA CYS A 63 -2.50 8.56 4.83
C CYS A 63 -3.49 9.48 5.53
N PHE A 64 -3.01 10.54 6.20
CA PHE A 64 -3.84 11.57 6.83
C PHE A 64 -4.72 12.27 5.79
N ALA A 65 -4.13 12.74 4.68
CA ALA A 65 -4.87 13.42 3.61
C ALA A 65 -5.98 12.53 3.03
N ALA A 66 -5.67 11.26 2.74
CA ALA A 66 -6.65 10.30 2.24
C ALA A 66 -7.78 10.03 3.26
N ALA A 67 -7.45 9.93 4.55
CA ALA A 67 -8.42 9.73 5.62
C ALA A 67 -9.36 10.94 5.80
N GLU A 68 -8.81 12.15 5.81
CA GLU A 68 -9.59 13.39 5.90
C GLU A 68 -10.58 13.53 4.75
N GLU A 69 -10.18 13.15 3.53
CA GLU A 69 -11.07 13.20 2.38
C GLU A 69 -12.25 12.23 2.53
N ILE A 70 -12.02 11.02 3.04
CA ILE A 70 -13.10 10.06 3.35
C ILE A 70 -14.02 10.60 4.46
N ILE A 71 -13.46 11.07 5.57
CA ILE A 71 -14.22 11.59 6.72
C ILE A 71 -15.13 12.72 6.26
N LYS A 72 -14.60 13.65 5.48
CA LYS A 72 -15.33 14.79 4.92
C LYS A 72 -16.41 14.33 3.94
N LYS A 73 -16.05 13.50 2.95
CA LYS A 73 -16.96 13.07 1.88
C LYS A 73 -18.13 12.24 2.42
N LYS A 74 -17.86 11.38 3.41
CA LYS A 74 -18.88 10.52 4.05
C LYS A 74 -19.58 11.19 5.22
N ASN A 75 -19.17 12.40 5.61
CA ASN A 75 -19.69 13.14 6.77
C ASN A 75 -19.71 12.29 8.06
N ILE A 76 -18.58 11.62 8.34
CA ILE A 76 -18.43 10.71 9.48
C ILE A 76 -17.99 11.51 10.70
N SER A 77 -18.64 11.29 11.86
CA SER A 77 -18.10 11.76 13.13
C SER A 77 -16.84 10.98 13.46
N ARG A 78 -15.82 11.70 13.95
CA ARG A 78 -14.54 11.08 14.33
C ARG A 78 -14.68 10.10 15.48
N ASP A 79 -15.68 10.29 16.33
CA ASP A 79 -16.01 9.40 17.45
C ASP A 79 -16.67 8.09 17.00
N GLU A 80 -17.09 7.98 15.72
CA GLU A 80 -17.64 6.75 15.17
C GLU A 80 -16.56 5.76 14.69
N ILE A 81 -15.29 6.18 14.63
CA ILE A 81 -14.19 5.34 14.18
C ILE A 81 -13.65 4.56 15.40
N ASP A 82 -13.95 3.27 15.43
CA ASP A 82 -13.60 2.38 16.55
C ASP A 82 -12.14 1.91 16.52
N ALA A 83 -11.57 1.79 15.31
CA ALA A 83 -10.18 1.37 15.16
C ALA A 83 -9.51 2.03 13.94
N LEU A 84 -8.21 2.28 14.06
CA LEU A 84 -7.31 2.75 13.02
C LEU A 84 -6.12 1.80 12.91
N ILE A 85 -5.94 1.20 11.75
CA ILE A 85 -4.82 0.31 11.46
C ILE A 85 -3.98 0.96 10.36
N LEU A 86 -2.67 1.07 10.58
CA LEU A 86 -1.74 1.49 9.53
C LEU A 86 -0.89 0.31 9.08
N VAL A 87 -0.88 0.03 7.79
CA VAL A 87 0.04 -0.93 7.16
C VAL A 87 1.13 -0.16 6.43
N THR A 88 2.36 -0.31 6.87
CA THR A 88 3.51 0.41 6.26
C THR A 88 4.84 -0.28 6.54
N GLN A 89 5.81 -0.07 5.66
CA GLN A 89 7.24 -0.37 5.85
C GLN A 89 8.06 0.88 6.12
N SER A 90 7.45 2.07 5.97
CA SER A 90 8.07 3.37 6.20
C SER A 90 7.34 4.14 7.31
N PRO A 91 7.34 3.60 8.56
CA PRO A 91 6.71 4.28 9.69
C PRO A 91 7.45 5.56 10.03
N ASP A 92 6.75 6.55 10.60
CA ASP A 92 7.35 7.82 11.02
C ASP A 92 8.40 7.60 12.13
N TYR A 93 8.17 6.61 12.98
CA TYR A 93 9.02 6.25 14.12
C TYR A 93 9.09 4.75 14.31
N ASN A 94 10.19 4.28 14.88
CA ASN A 94 10.24 2.91 15.40
C ASN A 94 9.29 2.72 16.60
N VAL A 95 9.12 3.74 17.42
CA VAL A 95 8.17 3.86 18.53
C VAL A 95 7.87 5.34 18.79
N PRO A 96 6.62 5.72 19.07
CA PRO A 96 5.42 4.87 19.08
C PRO A 96 5.02 4.41 17.68
N ALA A 97 3.98 3.56 17.58
CA ALA A 97 3.35 3.23 16.31
C ALA A 97 2.80 4.51 15.64
N THR A 98 3.00 4.63 14.34
CA THR A 98 2.53 5.79 13.55
C THR A 98 1.00 5.93 13.59
N ALA A 99 0.27 4.83 13.68
CA ALA A 99 -1.18 4.84 13.85
C ALA A 99 -1.63 5.61 15.10
N ILE A 100 -0.86 5.57 16.20
CA ILE A 100 -1.17 6.33 17.43
C ILE A 100 -1.02 7.84 17.20
N THR A 101 0.02 8.24 16.45
CA THR A 101 0.18 9.67 16.10
C THR A 101 -0.91 10.12 15.13
N LEU A 102 -1.32 9.28 14.20
CA LEU A 102 -2.44 9.54 13.29
C LEU A 102 -3.79 9.61 14.00
N GLN A 103 -4.03 8.78 15.02
CA GLN A 103 -5.23 8.88 15.88
C GLN A 103 -5.34 10.26 16.48
N TYR A 104 -4.26 10.77 17.08
CA TYR A 104 -4.22 12.13 17.64
C TYR A 104 -4.41 13.21 16.58
N ARG A 105 -3.67 13.11 15.47
CA ARG A 105 -3.69 14.08 14.38
C ARG A 105 -5.06 14.18 13.70
N LEU A 106 -5.73 13.03 13.49
CA LEU A 106 -7.09 12.95 12.96
C LEU A 106 -8.16 13.36 14.00
N GLY A 107 -7.79 13.61 15.24
CA GLY A 107 -8.73 13.95 16.31
C GLY A 107 -9.73 12.84 16.64
N LEU A 108 -9.33 11.57 16.47
CA LEU A 108 -10.16 10.42 16.80
C LEU A 108 -10.28 10.27 18.32
N SER A 109 -11.33 9.58 18.77
CA SER A 109 -11.52 9.26 20.20
C SER A 109 -10.30 8.53 20.78
N GLN A 110 -9.99 8.77 22.06
CA GLN A 110 -8.98 8.00 22.78
C GLN A 110 -9.39 6.54 23.00
N GLU A 111 -10.65 6.19 22.80
CA GLU A 111 -11.15 4.83 22.83
C GLU A 111 -10.92 4.10 21.50
N CYS A 112 -10.54 4.81 20.43
CA CYS A 112 -10.18 4.22 19.15
C CYS A 112 -8.91 3.38 19.27
N ILE A 113 -8.98 2.10 18.90
CA ILE A 113 -7.83 1.19 18.89
C ILE A 113 -6.89 1.58 17.74
N ALA A 114 -5.60 1.82 18.02
CA ALA A 114 -4.65 2.23 16.99
C ALA A 114 -3.32 1.44 17.06
N TYR A 115 -2.89 0.86 15.93
CA TYR A 115 -1.60 0.15 15.82
C TYR A 115 -1.14 -0.01 14.37
N ASP A 116 0.17 -0.27 14.21
CA ASP A 116 0.80 -0.53 12.90
C ASP A 116 0.93 -2.03 12.61
N ILE A 117 0.89 -2.35 11.32
CA ILE A 117 1.27 -3.66 10.77
C ILE A 117 2.46 -3.45 9.83
N ASN A 118 3.58 -4.11 10.12
CA ASN A 118 4.75 -4.07 9.25
C ASN A 118 4.61 -5.12 8.14
N LEU A 119 4.03 -4.70 7.01
CA LEU A 119 3.95 -5.46 5.76
C LEU A 119 4.03 -4.50 4.58
N GLY A 120 4.64 -4.97 3.48
CA GLY A 120 4.76 -4.20 2.25
C GLY A 120 3.71 -4.56 1.21
N CYS A 121 4.17 -4.98 0.04
CA CYS A 121 3.37 -5.21 -1.17
C CYS A 121 2.11 -6.09 -1.01
N SER A 122 2.08 -6.99 -0.04
CA SER A 122 0.90 -7.80 0.31
C SER A 122 0.00 -7.14 1.36
N GLY A 123 0.47 -6.05 1.96
CA GLY A 123 -0.06 -5.46 3.18
C GLY A 123 -1.52 -5.06 3.11
N TYR A 124 -2.00 -4.56 1.97
CA TYR A 124 -3.40 -4.20 1.83
C TYR A 124 -4.35 -5.38 2.10
N ILE A 125 -4.05 -6.57 1.57
CA ILE A 125 -4.91 -7.76 1.76
C ILE A 125 -4.88 -8.24 3.21
N PHE A 126 -3.70 -8.23 3.85
CA PHE A 126 -3.57 -8.61 5.25
C PHE A 126 -4.21 -7.57 6.19
N GLY A 127 -4.07 -6.28 5.87
CA GLY A 127 -4.74 -5.20 6.59
C GLY A 127 -6.25 -5.27 6.47
N LEU A 128 -6.78 -5.54 5.25
CA LEU A 128 -8.20 -5.72 5.00
C LEU A 128 -8.77 -6.90 5.81
N HIS A 129 -8.05 -8.03 5.83
CA HIS A 129 -8.42 -9.18 6.65
C HIS A 129 -8.45 -8.83 8.14
N THR A 130 -7.43 -8.13 8.65
CA THR A 130 -7.36 -7.74 10.06
C THR A 130 -8.51 -6.80 10.43
N ALA A 131 -8.76 -5.77 9.63
CA ALA A 131 -9.85 -4.81 9.85
C ALA A 131 -11.23 -5.49 9.81
N ALA A 132 -11.47 -6.34 8.82
CA ALA A 132 -12.71 -7.09 8.72
C ALA A 132 -12.92 -8.05 9.91
N SER A 133 -11.84 -8.71 10.37
CA SER A 133 -11.90 -9.60 11.54
C SER A 133 -12.28 -8.86 12.82
N MET A 134 -11.84 -7.61 13.01
CA MET A 134 -12.22 -6.80 14.16
C MET A 134 -13.73 -6.47 14.18
N LEU A 135 -14.34 -6.34 13.01
CA LEU A 135 -15.77 -6.03 12.87
C LEU A 135 -16.67 -7.25 12.99
N GLN A 136 -16.12 -8.48 12.87
CA GLN A 136 -16.91 -9.70 12.78
C GLN A 136 -17.83 -9.94 13.97
N SER A 137 -17.43 -9.51 15.17
CA SER A 137 -18.26 -9.62 16.38
C SER A 137 -19.46 -8.67 16.38
N GLY A 138 -19.45 -7.62 15.57
CA GLY A 138 -20.44 -6.55 15.54
C GLY A 138 -20.38 -5.57 16.71
N TYR A 139 -19.39 -5.67 17.61
CA TYR A 139 -19.17 -4.66 18.65
C TYR A 139 -18.52 -3.40 18.07
N LEU A 140 -17.44 -3.55 17.31
CA LEU A 140 -16.87 -2.46 16.52
C LEU A 140 -17.70 -2.29 15.24
N LYS A 141 -17.87 -1.07 14.79
CA LYS A 141 -18.72 -0.72 13.64
C LYS A 141 -17.95 -0.14 12.47
N LYS A 142 -16.87 0.61 12.74
CA LYS A 142 -16.07 1.30 11.73
C LYS A 142 -14.59 1.13 12.00
N VAL A 143 -13.86 0.63 11.00
CA VAL A 143 -12.40 0.55 11.01
C VAL A 143 -11.86 1.40 9.86
N LEU A 144 -10.93 2.28 10.16
CA LEU A 144 -10.15 3.02 9.18
C LEU A 144 -8.83 2.29 8.94
N LEU A 145 -8.73 1.63 7.81
CA LEU A 145 -7.51 0.99 7.34
C LEU A 145 -6.71 1.97 6.51
N LEU A 146 -5.55 2.36 7.01
CA LEU A 146 -4.58 3.18 6.31
C LEU A 146 -3.47 2.28 5.77
N VAL A 147 -3.05 2.51 4.52
CA VAL A 147 -1.98 1.73 3.89
C VAL A 147 -1.13 2.67 3.05
N GLY A 148 0.16 2.71 3.29
CA GLY A 148 1.02 3.62 2.54
C GLY A 148 2.50 3.37 2.75
N ASP A 149 3.28 3.81 1.77
CA ASP A 149 4.74 3.84 1.82
C ASP A 149 5.25 5.07 1.07
N VAL A 150 6.28 5.69 1.64
CA VAL A 150 7.15 6.67 1.00
C VAL A 150 8.49 6.00 0.78
N THR A 151 8.88 5.87 -0.48
CA THR A 151 10.00 5.03 -0.92
C THR A 151 11.22 5.86 -1.33
N GLU A 152 11.26 7.13 -0.93
CA GLU A 152 12.40 7.96 -1.26
C GLU A 152 13.70 7.41 -0.65
N PRO A 153 14.83 7.53 -1.37
CA PRO A 153 16.14 6.95 -1.00
C PRO A 153 16.61 7.19 0.44
N SER A 154 16.23 8.32 1.03
CA SER A 154 16.61 8.66 2.40
C SER A 154 15.92 7.82 3.47
N ILE A 155 14.72 7.30 3.19
CA ILE A 155 13.94 6.48 4.14
C ILE A 155 14.33 5.01 4.04
N PHE A 156 14.57 4.52 2.82
CA PHE A 156 15.04 3.15 2.60
C PHE A 156 16.57 3.03 2.53
N GLY A 157 17.32 4.13 2.78
CA GLY A 157 18.77 4.11 2.85
C GLY A 157 19.47 3.89 1.51
N ILE A 158 18.80 4.10 0.40
CA ILE A 158 19.42 4.08 -0.92
C ILE A 158 20.35 5.30 -1.00
N ASN A 159 21.67 5.08 -0.89
CA ASN A 159 22.75 6.08 -1.00
C ASN A 159 23.07 7.00 0.21
N GLY A 160 22.85 6.55 1.45
CA GLY A 160 23.52 7.18 2.61
C GLY A 160 23.28 8.68 2.82
N GLY A 161 22.12 9.20 2.45
CA GLY A 161 21.74 10.59 2.73
C GLY A 161 22.40 11.66 1.86
N THR A 162 23.10 11.30 0.78
CA THR A 162 23.66 12.25 -0.16
C THR A 162 22.79 12.39 -1.41
N ALA A 163 22.55 13.61 -1.79
CA ALA A 163 21.58 14.17 -2.71
C ALA A 163 21.58 13.71 -4.20
N ASN A 164 21.89 12.48 -4.52
CA ASN A 164 21.65 11.91 -5.84
C ASN A 164 20.36 11.06 -5.79
N ILE A 165 19.24 11.76 -5.75
CA ILE A 165 17.90 11.20 -5.57
C ILE A 165 17.50 10.17 -6.64
N PHE A 166 18.18 10.10 -7.77
CA PHE A 166 17.93 9.15 -8.86
C PHE A 166 19.25 8.82 -9.58
N GLY A 167 20.08 8.02 -8.93
CA GLY A 167 21.36 7.57 -9.51
C GLY A 167 21.21 6.37 -10.45
N ASP A 168 20.12 5.61 -10.31
CA ASP A 168 19.83 4.40 -11.08
C ASP A 168 18.37 4.45 -11.62
N LEU A 169 18.12 3.83 -12.76
CA LEU A 169 16.79 3.64 -13.32
C LEU A 169 15.86 2.85 -12.38
N ASN A 170 16.42 1.98 -11.55
CA ASN A 170 15.64 1.24 -10.55
C ASN A 170 15.01 2.17 -9.50
N ASP A 171 15.56 3.37 -9.28
CA ASP A 171 14.98 4.38 -8.39
C ASP A 171 13.64 4.90 -8.94
N LEU A 172 13.37 4.72 -10.24
CA LEU A 172 12.11 5.08 -10.89
C LEU A 172 11.01 4.02 -10.68
N LEU A 173 11.37 2.83 -10.19
CA LEU A 173 10.42 1.71 -10.05
C LEU A 173 9.33 2.00 -9.02
N PHE A 174 9.67 2.71 -7.93
CA PHE A 174 8.75 2.97 -6.84
C PHE A 174 8.20 4.40 -6.86
N GLY A 175 6.92 4.54 -6.54
CA GLY A 175 6.23 5.80 -6.29
C GLY A 175 5.66 5.86 -4.89
N ASP A 176 5.40 7.07 -4.39
CA ASP A 176 4.90 7.32 -3.05
C ASP A 176 3.39 7.46 -3.04
N CYS A 177 2.73 6.79 -2.10
CA CYS A 177 1.28 6.86 -1.96
C CYS A 177 0.87 6.50 -0.53
N GLY A 178 -0.13 7.20 -0.03
CA GLY A 178 -0.91 6.81 1.13
C GLY A 178 -2.36 6.56 0.74
N SER A 179 -3.02 5.65 1.40
CA SER A 179 -4.43 5.33 1.17
C SER A 179 -5.19 5.21 2.47
N ALA A 180 -6.48 5.44 2.39
CA ALA A 180 -7.45 5.15 3.44
C ALA A 180 -8.59 4.31 2.87
N THR A 181 -9.01 3.29 3.62
CA THR A 181 -10.18 2.47 3.33
C THR A 181 -11.06 2.45 4.57
N LEU A 182 -12.30 2.89 4.42
CA LEU A 182 -13.31 2.76 5.47
C LEU A 182 -13.99 1.40 5.32
N ILE A 183 -13.92 0.59 6.37
CA ILE A 183 -14.58 -0.71 6.45
C ILE A 183 -15.62 -0.63 7.55
N GLU A 184 -16.86 -1.02 7.23
CA GLU A 184 -17.97 -0.95 8.15
C GLU A 184 -18.61 -2.33 8.38
N TYR A 185 -19.11 -2.52 9.61
CA TYR A 185 -20.04 -3.62 9.89
C TYR A 185 -21.35 -3.38 9.15
N ASP A 186 -21.78 -4.37 8.39
CA ASP A 186 -23.01 -4.30 7.60
C ASP A 186 -23.72 -5.66 7.64
N GLN A 187 -24.67 -5.78 8.56
CA GLN A 187 -25.38 -7.04 8.82
C GLN A 187 -26.07 -7.57 7.56
N GLY A 188 -25.79 -8.82 7.23
CA GLY A 188 -26.35 -9.49 6.05
C GLY A 188 -25.48 -9.34 4.79
N ASN A 189 -24.42 -8.51 4.82
CA ASN A 189 -23.49 -8.40 3.71
C ASN A 189 -22.66 -9.68 3.55
N GLU A 190 -22.42 -10.11 2.31
CA GLU A 190 -21.60 -11.28 2.00
C GLU A 190 -20.16 -11.14 2.48
N GLY A 191 -19.67 -9.91 2.64
CA GLY A 191 -18.36 -9.61 3.16
C GLY A 191 -17.23 -9.95 2.20
N PHE A 192 -16.12 -10.42 2.77
CA PHE A 192 -14.88 -10.66 2.03
C PHE A 192 -14.45 -12.12 2.20
N ARG A 193 -14.01 -12.72 1.10
CA ARG A 193 -13.38 -14.05 1.11
C ARG A 193 -11.88 -13.88 0.91
N PHE A 194 -11.09 -14.68 1.61
CA PHE A 194 -9.63 -14.57 1.62
C PHE A 194 -8.95 -15.90 1.34
N ALA A 195 -7.83 -15.83 0.60
CA ALA A 195 -6.79 -16.86 0.59
C ALA A 195 -5.45 -16.18 0.83
N MET A 196 -4.71 -16.61 1.86
CA MET A 196 -3.45 -15.97 2.26
C MET A 196 -2.36 -16.98 2.55
N GLN A 197 -1.11 -16.57 2.33
CA GLN A 197 0.06 -17.38 2.62
C GLN A 197 1.28 -16.50 2.95
N SER A 198 2.01 -16.89 4.00
CA SER A 198 3.37 -16.40 4.28
C SER A 198 4.37 -17.50 3.99
N MET A 199 5.48 -17.15 3.34
CA MET A 199 6.54 -18.05 2.89
C MET A 199 7.86 -17.56 3.48
N GLY A 200 8.09 -17.88 4.76
CA GLY A 200 9.23 -17.40 5.53
C GLY A 200 10.60 -17.89 5.01
N ASP A 201 10.64 -18.96 4.24
CA ASP A 201 11.84 -19.42 3.54
C ASP A 201 12.36 -18.43 2.48
N GLY A 202 11.46 -17.57 1.97
CA GLY A 202 11.79 -16.53 1.01
C GLY A 202 12.26 -15.19 1.61
N PHE A 203 12.48 -15.07 2.93
CA PHE A 203 12.75 -13.79 3.60
C PHE A 203 13.98 -13.03 3.09
N LYS A 204 14.92 -13.73 2.44
CA LYS A 204 16.13 -13.13 1.87
C LYS A 204 15.91 -12.51 0.48
N ALA A 205 14.78 -12.78 -0.17
CA ALA A 205 14.56 -12.37 -1.55
C ALA A 205 14.35 -10.86 -1.69
N ILE A 206 13.75 -10.22 -0.68
CA ILE A 206 13.55 -8.77 -0.66
C ILE A 206 13.46 -8.29 0.79
N GLY A 207 14.15 -7.22 1.12
CA GLY A 207 14.15 -6.65 2.45
C GLY A 207 15.06 -5.43 2.57
N ALA A 208 14.88 -4.67 3.65
CA ALA A 208 15.76 -3.58 4.04
C ALA A 208 16.51 -3.96 5.32
N CYS A 209 17.83 -3.81 5.30
CA CYS A 209 18.71 -4.26 6.36
C CYS A 209 18.83 -3.23 7.49
N HIS A 210 17.71 -2.85 8.10
CA HIS A 210 17.71 -2.01 9.31
C HIS A 210 16.96 -2.71 10.44
N GLY A 211 17.19 -2.25 11.67
CA GLY A 211 16.61 -2.84 12.86
C GLY A 211 17.64 -3.56 13.73
N SER A 212 17.18 -4.10 14.86
CA SER A 212 18.05 -4.62 15.92
C SER A 212 18.98 -5.75 15.47
N ARG A 213 18.54 -6.60 14.54
CA ARG A 213 19.38 -7.71 14.06
C ARG A 213 20.66 -7.24 13.40
N TYR A 214 20.63 -6.11 12.67
CA TYR A 214 21.82 -5.55 12.03
C TYR A 214 22.59 -4.62 12.96
N ALA A 215 21.90 -3.83 13.79
CA ALA A 215 22.51 -2.93 14.74
C ALA A 215 23.36 -3.67 15.79
N TYR A 216 22.91 -4.87 16.22
CA TYR A 216 23.60 -5.65 17.27
C TYR A 216 24.47 -6.81 16.75
N ALA A 217 24.41 -7.13 15.46
CA ALA A 217 25.18 -8.24 14.90
C ALA A 217 26.63 -7.86 14.52
N GLY A 218 27.10 -6.65 14.87
CA GLY A 218 28.48 -6.23 14.61
C GLY A 218 28.80 -6.01 13.13
N HIS A 219 27.79 -5.77 12.28
CA HIS A 219 28.00 -5.47 10.87
C HIS A 219 28.70 -4.11 10.72
N PRO A 220 29.89 -4.06 10.11
CA PRO A 220 30.72 -2.84 10.07
C PRO A 220 30.20 -1.76 9.12
N LYS A 221 29.19 -2.06 8.30
CA LYS A 221 28.52 -1.11 7.43
C LYS A 221 27.02 -1.31 7.54
N PHE A 222 26.38 -0.32 8.11
CA PHE A 222 24.93 -0.20 8.16
C PHE A 222 24.46 0.23 6.76
N ASP A 223 24.12 -0.74 5.93
CA ASP A 223 23.48 -0.48 4.64
C ASP A 223 21.96 -0.59 4.83
N MET A 224 21.29 0.56 4.81
CA MET A 224 19.84 0.66 4.95
C MET A 224 19.11 0.48 3.60
N SER A 225 19.84 0.19 2.52
CA SER A 225 19.25 0.06 1.20
C SER A 225 18.27 -1.12 1.10
N LEU A 226 17.28 -0.96 0.24
CA LEU A 226 16.40 -2.05 -0.15
C LEU A 226 17.20 -3.05 -0.99
N HIS A 227 17.34 -4.26 -0.47
CA HIS A 227 17.89 -5.41 -1.19
C HIS A 227 16.77 -6.18 -1.88
N MET A 228 16.94 -6.50 -3.16
CA MET A 228 15.97 -7.29 -3.93
C MET A 228 16.66 -8.25 -4.91
N ASP A 229 16.42 -9.55 -4.73
CA ASP A 229 16.68 -10.56 -5.76
C ASP A 229 15.52 -10.56 -6.76
N GLY A 230 15.68 -9.79 -7.85
CA GLY A 230 14.64 -9.61 -8.85
C GLY A 230 14.19 -10.92 -9.50
N LEU A 231 15.10 -11.89 -9.72
CA LEU A 231 14.75 -13.19 -10.31
C LEU A 231 13.90 -14.02 -9.35
N ALA A 232 14.26 -14.07 -8.08
CA ALA A 232 13.48 -14.77 -7.06
C ALA A 232 12.09 -14.16 -6.91
N VAL A 233 11.97 -12.83 -6.88
CA VAL A 233 10.70 -12.11 -6.76
C VAL A 233 9.81 -12.34 -7.99
N VAL A 234 10.36 -12.23 -9.21
CA VAL A 234 9.61 -12.52 -10.45
C VAL A 234 9.13 -13.97 -10.45
N SER A 235 10.03 -14.94 -10.21
CA SER A 235 9.69 -16.37 -10.19
C SER A 235 8.59 -16.69 -9.17
N PHE A 236 8.70 -16.15 -7.95
CA PHE A 236 7.68 -16.23 -6.92
C PHE A 236 6.34 -15.71 -7.43
N SER A 237 6.30 -14.48 -7.93
CA SER A 237 5.07 -13.79 -8.30
C SER A 237 4.33 -14.53 -9.44
N ILE A 238 5.02 -14.86 -10.55
CA ILE A 238 4.37 -15.49 -11.70
C ILE A 238 4.04 -16.98 -11.49
N THR A 239 4.52 -17.60 -10.40
CA THR A 239 4.22 -19.01 -10.09
C THR A 239 3.29 -19.18 -8.91
N LYS A 240 3.48 -18.43 -7.81
CA LYS A 240 2.71 -18.61 -6.58
C LYS A 240 1.39 -17.86 -6.60
N VAL A 241 1.36 -16.64 -7.16
CA VAL A 241 0.13 -15.85 -7.23
C VAL A 241 -0.96 -16.57 -8.05
N PRO A 242 -0.71 -17.05 -9.28
CA PRO A 242 -1.72 -17.81 -10.01
C PRO A 242 -2.17 -19.09 -9.31
N LYS A 243 -1.28 -19.76 -8.57
CA LYS A 243 -1.65 -20.94 -7.76
C LYS A 243 -2.59 -20.57 -6.61
N LEU A 244 -2.38 -19.41 -5.99
CA LEU A 244 -3.26 -18.93 -4.93
C LEU A 244 -4.65 -18.58 -5.47
N PHE A 245 -4.73 -17.90 -6.65
CA PHE A 245 -6.00 -17.65 -7.33
C PHE A 245 -6.75 -18.95 -7.65
N LYS A 246 -6.04 -19.94 -8.21
CA LYS A 246 -6.64 -21.25 -8.48
C LYS A 246 -7.23 -21.89 -7.23
N ALA A 247 -6.47 -21.90 -6.13
CA ALA A 247 -6.92 -22.45 -4.86
C ALA A 247 -8.10 -21.64 -4.26
N PHE A 248 -8.10 -20.30 -4.44
CA PHE A 248 -9.22 -19.44 -4.05
C PHE A 248 -10.49 -19.80 -4.83
N PHE A 249 -10.41 -19.91 -6.16
CA PHE A 249 -11.54 -20.26 -7.00
C PHE A 249 -12.10 -21.66 -6.67
N GLU A 250 -11.23 -22.64 -6.48
CA GLU A 250 -11.63 -23.99 -6.06
C GLU A 250 -12.33 -23.97 -4.70
N LYS A 251 -11.75 -23.27 -3.71
CA LYS A 251 -12.29 -23.23 -2.32
C LYS A 251 -13.66 -22.57 -2.26
N PHE A 252 -13.86 -21.48 -2.99
CA PHE A 252 -15.09 -20.67 -2.92
C PHE A 252 -16.03 -20.91 -4.09
N GLN A 253 -15.78 -21.94 -4.92
CA GLN A 253 -16.58 -22.28 -6.10
C GLN A 253 -16.83 -21.06 -6.99
N ALA A 254 -15.75 -20.27 -7.23
CA ALA A 254 -15.74 -19.08 -8.03
C ALA A 254 -14.92 -19.28 -9.32
N SER A 255 -15.07 -18.37 -10.25
CA SER A 255 -14.33 -18.33 -11.51
C SER A 255 -13.94 -16.90 -11.89
N ALA A 256 -13.10 -16.74 -12.89
CA ALA A 256 -12.71 -15.43 -13.41
C ALA A 256 -13.93 -14.62 -13.95
N GLU A 257 -14.97 -15.32 -14.38
CA GLU A 257 -16.17 -14.70 -14.96
C GLU A 257 -17.02 -13.99 -13.93
N ASP A 258 -16.92 -14.39 -12.64
CA ASP A 258 -17.71 -13.82 -11.55
C ASP A 258 -17.30 -12.40 -11.13
N TYR A 259 -16.22 -11.87 -11.72
CA TYR A 259 -15.63 -10.59 -11.32
C TYR A 259 -15.59 -9.59 -12.48
N ASP A 260 -15.81 -8.32 -12.15
CA ASP A 260 -15.74 -7.20 -13.08
C ASP A 260 -14.30 -6.69 -13.25
N SER A 261 -13.47 -6.84 -12.23
CA SER A 261 -12.08 -6.39 -12.25
C SER A 261 -11.19 -7.26 -11.37
N VAL A 262 -9.92 -7.36 -11.79
CA VAL A 262 -8.82 -7.83 -10.94
C VAL A 262 -7.83 -6.68 -10.68
N LEU A 263 -7.57 -6.43 -9.40
CA LEU A 263 -6.67 -5.40 -8.90
C LEU A 263 -5.46 -6.09 -8.27
N LEU A 264 -4.38 -6.16 -9.02
CA LEU A 264 -3.13 -6.78 -8.59
C LEU A 264 -2.19 -5.72 -7.98
N HIS A 265 -1.35 -6.12 -7.02
CA HIS A 265 -0.21 -5.31 -6.63
C HIS A 265 0.59 -4.89 -7.87
N GLN A 266 0.85 -3.59 -8.01
CA GLN A 266 1.40 -2.95 -9.22
C GLN A 266 2.94 -3.07 -9.30
N ALA A 267 3.45 -4.30 -9.38
CA ALA A 267 4.89 -4.58 -9.37
C ALA A 267 5.61 -4.08 -10.63
N ASN A 268 5.26 -4.60 -11.79
CA ASN A 268 5.62 -4.14 -13.13
C ASN A 268 4.69 -4.77 -14.17
N LYS A 269 4.55 -4.13 -15.33
CA LYS A 269 3.59 -4.52 -16.38
C LYS A 269 3.80 -5.95 -16.88
N SER A 270 5.02 -6.34 -17.18
CA SER A 270 5.34 -7.67 -17.72
C SER A 270 4.91 -8.80 -16.77
N MET A 271 5.14 -8.61 -15.47
CA MET A 271 4.72 -9.54 -14.43
C MET A 271 3.19 -9.60 -14.31
N LEU A 272 2.53 -8.44 -14.31
CA LEU A 272 1.07 -8.35 -14.20
C LEU A 272 0.37 -8.98 -15.39
N ASP A 273 0.83 -8.71 -16.62
CA ASP A 273 0.31 -9.33 -17.85
C ASP A 273 0.43 -10.86 -17.79
N THR A 274 1.57 -11.36 -17.28
CA THR A 274 1.80 -12.80 -17.12
C THR A 274 0.84 -13.43 -16.11
N ILE A 275 0.63 -12.77 -14.96
CA ILE A 275 -0.30 -13.23 -13.91
C ILE A 275 -1.72 -13.20 -14.46
N ALA A 276 -2.17 -12.07 -15.01
CA ALA A 276 -3.51 -11.89 -15.55
C ALA A 276 -3.85 -12.93 -16.62
N LYS A 277 -2.88 -13.25 -17.51
CA LYS A 277 -3.03 -14.31 -18.49
C LYS A 277 -3.23 -15.69 -17.84
N LYS A 278 -2.45 -16.02 -16.82
CA LYS A 278 -2.54 -17.33 -16.14
C LYS A 278 -3.85 -17.52 -15.37
N ILE A 279 -4.43 -16.43 -14.86
CA ILE A 279 -5.72 -16.46 -14.16
C ILE A 279 -6.92 -16.17 -15.10
N LYS A 280 -6.69 -15.96 -16.40
CA LYS A 280 -7.69 -15.69 -17.44
C LYS A 280 -8.50 -14.40 -17.20
N MET A 281 -7.82 -13.35 -16.74
CA MET A 281 -8.46 -12.05 -16.42
C MET A 281 -7.74 -10.86 -17.09
N GLN A 282 -7.17 -11.05 -18.31
CA GLN A 282 -6.40 -10.00 -18.98
C GLN A 282 -7.24 -8.74 -19.20
N ASP A 283 -8.46 -8.90 -19.71
CA ASP A 283 -9.35 -7.80 -20.05
C ASP A 283 -9.96 -7.10 -18.82
N LYS A 284 -9.87 -7.77 -17.66
CA LYS A 284 -10.37 -7.30 -16.37
C LYS A 284 -9.25 -6.73 -15.49
N SER A 285 -7.99 -6.83 -15.89
CA SER A 285 -6.84 -6.34 -15.13
C SER A 285 -6.74 -4.80 -15.18
N ARG A 286 -6.71 -4.15 -14.02
CA ARG A 286 -6.60 -2.69 -13.92
C ARG A 286 -5.19 -2.31 -13.51
N LEU A 287 -4.59 -1.42 -14.30
CA LEU A 287 -3.21 -0.99 -14.14
C LEU A 287 -3.16 0.51 -13.84
N SER A 288 -2.52 0.88 -12.74
CA SER A 288 -2.23 2.27 -12.38
C SER A 288 -0.74 2.61 -12.46
N LEU A 289 0.12 1.59 -12.60
CA LEU A 289 1.58 1.75 -12.53
C LEU A 289 2.18 2.64 -13.62
N GLU A 290 1.51 2.83 -14.75
CA GLU A 290 1.98 3.73 -15.80
C GLU A 290 2.10 5.17 -15.29
N ARG A 291 1.16 5.58 -14.44
CA ARG A 291 1.02 6.95 -13.89
C ARG A 291 1.57 7.10 -12.47
N TYR A 292 1.55 6.03 -11.68
CA TYR A 292 1.88 6.09 -10.26
C TYR A 292 3.08 5.23 -9.87
N ALA A 293 3.66 4.46 -10.81
CA ALA A 293 4.70 3.46 -10.56
C ALA A 293 4.25 2.39 -9.55
N ASN A 294 5.19 1.70 -8.92
CA ASN A 294 4.89 0.72 -7.86
C ASN A 294 4.75 1.45 -6.52
N THR A 295 3.54 1.65 -6.04
CA THR A 295 3.26 2.31 -4.76
C THR A 295 3.25 1.34 -3.57
N SER A 296 4.04 0.28 -3.65
CA SER A 296 4.26 -0.71 -2.58
C SER A 296 2.96 -1.24 -1.96
N SER A 297 2.76 -1.06 -0.65
CA SER A 297 1.57 -1.51 0.08
C SER A 297 0.27 -0.86 -0.41
N ALA A 298 0.31 0.39 -0.87
CA ALA A 298 -0.86 1.14 -1.36
C ALA A 298 -1.24 0.84 -2.81
N SER A 299 -0.54 -0.05 -3.52
CA SER A 299 -0.72 -0.25 -4.96
C SER A 299 -2.10 -0.82 -5.36
N VAL A 300 -2.70 -1.65 -4.52
CA VAL A 300 -4.05 -2.19 -4.78
C VAL A 300 -5.12 -1.10 -4.63
N PRO A 301 -5.21 -0.35 -3.52
CA PRO A 301 -6.15 0.76 -3.41
C PRO A 301 -5.85 1.88 -4.41
N ASN A 302 -4.58 2.13 -4.77
CA ASN A 302 -4.22 3.08 -5.82
C ASN A 302 -4.82 2.68 -7.18
N ALA A 303 -4.70 1.42 -7.59
CA ALA A 303 -5.31 0.92 -8.82
C ALA A 303 -6.85 0.96 -8.76
N MET A 304 -7.44 0.79 -7.58
CA MET A 304 -8.88 0.93 -7.37
C MET A 304 -9.33 2.38 -7.57
N CYS A 305 -8.69 3.34 -6.90
CA CYS A 305 -9.00 4.77 -7.04
C CYS A 305 -8.73 5.29 -8.46
N ASP A 306 -7.65 4.83 -9.11
CA ASP A 306 -7.30 5.22 -10.47
C ASP A 306 -8.32 4.78 -11.51
N TYR A 307 -8.96 3.62 -11.30
CA TYR A 307 -9.93 3.08 -12.24
C TYR A 307 -11.38 3.46 -11.93
N TYR A 308 -11.74 3.58 -10.66
CA TYR A 308 -13.12 3.82 -10.23
C TYR A 308 -13.38 5.23 -9.71
N GLY A 309 -12.34 5.99 -9.31
CA GLY A 309 -12.49 7.23 -8.56
C GLY A 309 -13.29 8.36 -9.24
N ASP A 310 -13.40 8.34 -10.56
CA ASP A 310 -14.19 9.32 -11.34
C ASP A 310 -15.57 8.77 -11.78
N LYS A 311 -15.96 7.59 -11.28
CA LYS A 311 -17.21 6.94 -11.65
C LYS A 311 -18.29 7.22 -10.61
N ASP A 312 -19.37 7.83 -11.04
CA ASP A 312 -20.56 8.08 -10.22
C ASP A 312 -21.64 7.02 -10.53
N ASP A 313 -21.27 5.75 -10.35
CA ASP A 313 -22.12 4.61 -10.61
C ASP A 313 -22.53 3.96 -9.30
N ASP A 314 -23.84 3.80 -9.12
CA ASP A 314 -24.44 3.15 -7.95
C ASP A 314 -24.44 1.62 -8.03
N GLU A 315 -24.27 1.06 -9.24
CA GLU A 315 -24.26 -0.37 -9.43
C GLU A 315 -23.02 -1.00 -8.80
N SER A 316 -23.27 -1.92 -7.89
CA SER A 316 -22.19 -2.62 -7.19
C SER A 316 -21.42 -3.53 -8.14
N VAL A 317 -20.11 -3.44 -8.13
CA VAL A 317 -19.22 -4.29 -8.92
C VAL A 317 -18.45 -5.24 -8.02
N LYS A 318 -18.18 -6.43 -8.53
CA LYS A 318 -17.43 -7.44 -7.79
C LYS A 318 -15.96 -7.42 -8.22
N VAL A 319 -15.09 -7.13 -7.29
CA VAL A 319 -13.65 -7.05 -7.54
C VAL A 319 -12.91 -8.18 -6.83
N ILE A 320 -11.84 -8.68 -7.48
CA ILE A 320 -10.89 -9.57 -6.84
C ILE A 320 -9.52 -8.87 -6.79
N MET A 321 -8.89 -8.92 -5.62
CA MET A 321 -7.69 -8.17 -5.29
C MET A 321 -6.57 -9.13 -4.91
N SER A 322 -5.31 -8.78 -5.24
CA SER A 322 -4.16 -9.56 -4.78
C SER A 322 -2.97 -8.67 -4.46
N GLY A 323 -2.47 -8.80 -3.24
CA GLY A 323 -1.18 -8.27 -2.79
C GLY A 323 -0.16 -9.39 -2.69
N PHE A 324 1.08 -9.13 -3.13
CA PHE A 324 2.16 -10.11 -3.08
C PHE A 324 3.53 -9.43 -3.15
N GLY A 325 4.52 -9.99 -2.48
CA GLY A 325 5.88 -9.45 -2.47
C GLY A 325 6.64 -9.78 -1.20
N ILE A 326 7.21 -8.74 -0.61
CA ILE A 326 8.10 -8.82 0.54
C ILE A 326 7.53 -9.70 1.66
N GLY A 327 8.47 -10.58 2.26
CA GLY A 327 8.14 -11.53 3.30
C GLY A 327 8.80 -12.90 3.09
N LEU A 328 8.62 -13.69 2.01
CA LEU A 328 7.62 -13.43 0.97
C LEU A 328 6.21 -13.72 1.50
N SER A 329 5.27 -12.94 1.04
CA SER A 329 3.87 -13.10 1.41
C SER A 329 2.94 -12.76 0.25
N LEU A 330 1.77 -13.38 0.23
CA LEU A 330 0.76 -13.16 -0.81
C LEU A 330 -0.64 -13.38 -0.26
N GLY A 331 -1.59 -12.62 -0.79
CA GLY A 331 -2.99 -12.73 -0.45
C GLY A 331 -3.88 -12.45 -1.65
N VAL A 332 -5.04 -13.11 -1.67
CA VAL A 332 -6.16 -12.83 -2.56
C VAL A 332 -7.36 -12.55 -1.70
N ALA A 333 -8.10 -11.51 -2.04
CA ALA A 333 -9.39 -11.19 -1.42
C ALA A 333 -10.39 -10.78 -2.49
N ASP A 334 -11.67 -11.00 -2.24
CA ASP A 334 -12.73 -10.41 -3.05
C ASP A 334 -13.71 -9.61 -2.21
N ALA A 335 -14.38 -8.67 -2.87
CA ALA A 335 -15.40 -7.82 -2.28
C ALA A 335 -16.35 -7.29 -3.35
N TYR A 336 -17.54 -6.90 -2.92
CA TYR A 336 -18.38 -5.97 -3.66
C TYR A 336 -18.00 -4.54 -3.26
N ILE A 337 -17.86 -3.66 -4.25
CA ILE A 337 -17.65 -2.22 -4.06
C ILE A 337 -18.68 -1.44 -4.86
N SER A 338 -19.04 -0.25 -4.40
CA SER A 338 -19.80 0.71 -5.17
C SER A 338 -18.83 1.74 -5.77
N PRO A 339 -18.76 1.91 -7.10
CA PRO A 339 -17.82 2.84 -7.72
C PRO A 339 -17.90 4.27 -7.16
N LYS A 340 -19.09 4.78 -6.86
CA LYS A 340 -19.30 6.11 -6.24
C LYS A 340 -18.64 6.28 -4.86
N ASP A 341 -18.33 5.17 -4.18
CA ASP A 341 -17.67 5.15 -2.88
C ASP A 341 -16.15 5.11 -2.99
N ILE A 342 -15.64 5.01 -4.22
CA ILE A 342 -14.21 5.09 -4.52
C ILE A 342 -13.91 6.52 -4.95
N LEU A 343 -13.06 7.20 -4.17
CA LEU A 343 -12.74 8.61 -4.42
C LEU A 343 -11.57 8.75 -5.39
N PRO A 344 -11.50 9.86 -6.14
CA PRO A 344 -10.35 10.18 -6.98
C PRO A 344 -9.06 10.25 -6.15
N ILE A 345 -7.92 9.96 -6.80
CA ILE A 345 -6.61 10.16 -6.18
C ILE A 345 -6.33 11.65 -6.04
N ILE A 346 -6.06 12.09 -4.82
CA ILE A 346 -5.71 13.48 -4.52
C ILE A 346 -4.21 13.69 -4.50
N GLN A 347 -3.76 14.91 -4.84
CA GLN A 347 -2.38 15.36 -4.66
C GLN A 347 -2.31 16.24 -3.42
N THR A 348 -1.22 16.13 -2.65
CA THR A 348 -1.06 16.89 -1.42
C THR A 348 0.41 17.18 -1.13
N ASP A 349 0.65 18.36 -0.57
CA ASP A 349 1.94 18.75 0.00
C ASP A 349 1.87 18.95 1.51
N ILE A 350 0.80 18.41 2.13
CA ILE A 350 0.58 18.53 3.56
C ILE A 350 1.76 17.96 4.35
N THR A 351 2.14 18.67 5.39
CA THR A 351 3.15 18.26 6.36
C THR A 351 2.65 18.53 7.75
N TRP A 352 3.18 17.82 8.73
CA TRP A 352 2.81 18.00 10.11
C TRP A 352 4.02 18.33 10.99
N ASP A 353 4.05 19.54 11.54
CA ASP A 353 5.01 19.90 12.60
C ASP A 353 4.41 19.46 13.96
N GLU A 354 4.88 18.34 14.47
CA GLU A 354 4.50 17.82 15.77
C GLU A 354 5.15 18.55 16.96
N GLY A 355 5.97 19.57 16.69
CA GLY A 355 6.72 20.31 17.73
C GLY A 355 7.85 19.50 18.40
N ARG A 356 8.14 18.28 17.93
CA ARG A 356 9.16 17.38 18.53
C ARG A 356 10.58 17.92 18.36
N SER A 357 10.87 18.68 17.33
CA SER A 357 12.13 19.40 17.17
C SER A 357 12.46 20.25 18.37
N LYS A 358 11.48 20.96 18.93
CA LYS A 358 11.62 21.78 20.15
C LYS A 358 11.93 20.96 21.39
N VAL A 359 11.33 19.76 21.51
CA VAL A 359 11.60 18.83 22.61
C VAL A 359 13.01 18.25 22.51
N LEU A 360 13.46 17.87 21.32
CA LEU A 360 14.81 17.35 21.08
C LEU A 360 15.87 18.43 21.35
N GLU A 361 15.64 19.68 20.93
CA GLU A 361 16.51 20.82 21.23
C GLU A 361 16.57 21.13 22.72
N ALA A 362 15.45 21.08 23.43
CA ALA A 362 15.40 21.28 24.88
C ALA A 362 16.19 20.18 25.60
N ASN A 363 16.01 18.90 25.21
CA ASN A 363 16.74 17.78 25.78
C ASN A 363 18.25 17.83 25.47
N ALA A 364 18.64 18.31 24.30
CA ALA A 364 20.07 18.50 23.96
C ALA A 364 20.71 19.62 24.77
N LYS A 365 19.96 20.69 25.11
CA LYS A 365 20.43 21.78 26.00
C LYS A 365 20.53 21.36 27.46
N SER A 366 19.68 20.47 27.94
CA SER A 366 19.71 19.97 29.34
C SER A 366 20.85 18.98 29.62
N LYS A 367 21.51 18.45 28.56
CA LYS A 367 22.63 17.52 28.67
C LYS A 367 24.01 18.22 28.55
N LYS A 368 24.04 19.52 28.34
CA LYS A 368 25.21 20.38 28.41
C LYS A 368 25.26 21.11 29.75
#